data_f071dd3cfbd14ee176dae095ab4634dd
#
_entry.id   f071dd3cfbd14ee176dae095ab4634dd
#
_cell.length_a   1.000
_cell.length_b   1.000
_cell.length_c   1.000
_cell.angle_alpha   90.00
_cell.angle_beta   90.00
_cell.angle_gamma   90.00
#
_symmetry.space_group_name_H-M   'P 1'
#
loop_
_entity.id
_entity.type
_entity.pdbx_description
1 polymer ?
#
loop_
_entity_poly.entity_id
_entity_poly.type
_entity_poly.pdbx_seq_one_letter_code
_entity_poly.pdbx_strand_id
1 'polypeptide(L)'
;MSTVSGAPEPDVRDDLGPQAPDPLEDVARKLLIEIGEDPDRDGLKETPARFARWWREFSRYDAGVVDTLFPLQTEGQLVMVSDINVWSLCEHHLLPFSCSLTIAYRPKGDVLGLSKFARIAQRHAHRLQVQERLVRDIADEVTKVTGSVDVAVIATGEHLCMSMRGIRTPAAMTSTAYSGIFEEYGPARQELVATVFAPRK
;
A
#
# COMPACT_ATOMS: atom_id res chain seq x y z
N MET A 1 -33.53 5.77 -13.53
CA MET A 1 -33.23 5.52 -12.10
C MET A 1 -32.99 4.02 -11.93
N SER A 2 -31.76 3.58 -12.01
CA SER A 2 -31.37 2.17 -11.80
C SER A 2 -30.61 2.09 -10.50
N THR A 3 -31.21 1.41 -9.54
CA THR A 3 -30.62 1.10 -8.23
C THR A 3 -29.55 0.03 -8.40
N VAL A 4 -28.29 0.39 -8.18
CA VAL A 4 -27.18 -0.58 -8.06
C VAL A 4 -27.33 -1.25 -6.71
N SER A 5 -27.80 -2.50 -6.72
CA SER A 5 -27.79 -3.39 -5.56
C SER A 5 -26.35 -3.81 -5.31
N GLY A 6 -25.71 -3.25 -4.28
CA GLY A 6 -24.44 -3.74 -3.76
C GLY A 6 -24.67 -5.13 -3.15
N ALA A 7 -23.94 -6.13 -3.63
CA ALA A 7 -23.87 -7.42 -2.98
C ALA A 7 -23.23 -7.23 -1.57
N PRO A 8 -23.76 -7.89 -0.52
CA PRO A 8 -23.16 -7.83 0.79
C PRO A 8 -21.74 -8.44 0.72
N GLU A 9 -20.77 -7.77 1.33
CA GLU A 9 -19.44 -8.34 1.57
C GLU A 9 -19.60 -9.65 2.35
N PRO A 10 -18.81 -10.70 2.04
CA PRO A 10 -18.86 -11.92 2.79
C PRO A 10 -18.45 -11.64 4.24
N ASP A 11 -19.35 -11.86 5.17
CA ASP A 11 -19.07 -11.91 6.60
C ASP A 11 -18.17 -13.14 6.86
N VAL A 12 -16.87 -12.92 6.83
CA VAL A 12 -15.87 -13.94 7.20
C VAL A 12 -15.90 -14.06 8.74
N ARG A 13 -16.99 -14.62 9.26
CA ARG A 13 -16.98 -15.19 10.60
C ARG A 13 -16.30 -16.54 10.48
N ASP A 14 -15.02 -16.56 10.81
CA ASP A 14 -14.31 -17.80 11.07
C ASP A 14 -15.05 -18.57 12.17
N ASP A 15 -15.68 -19.67 11.77
CA ASP A 15 -16.27 -20.69 12.66
C ASP A 15 -15.10 -21.52 13.26
N LEU A 16 -14.22 -20.84 13.97
CA LEU A 16 -13.14 -21.44 14.75
C LEU A 16 -13.62 -21.46 16.20
N GLY A 17 -13.82 -22.66 16.72
CA GLY A 17 -14.12 -22.87 18.14
C GLY A 17 -13.19 -22.09 19.07
N PRO A 18 -13.36 -22.09 20.41
CA PRO A 18 -12.64 -21.24 21.34
C PRO A 18 -11.12 -21.41 21.14
N GLN A 19 -10.53 -20.52 20.38
CA GLN A 19 -9.07 -20.45 20.21
C GLN A 19 -8.48 -19.82 21.47
N ALA A 20 -7.27 -20.28 21.84
CA ALA A 20 -6.49 -19.60 22.86
C ALA A 20 -6.33 -18.11 22.47
N PRO A 21 -6.36 -17.17 23.45
CA PRO A 21 -6.20 -15.75 23.18
C PRO A 21 -4.92 -15.51 22.36
N ASP A 22 -5.01 -14.63 21.35
CA ASP A 22 -3.85 -14.27 20.54
C ASP A 22 -2.82 -13.56 21.45
N PRO A 23 -1.53 -13.93 21.45
CA PRO A 23 -0.51 -13.24 22.24
C PRO A 23 -0.45 -11.72 22.08
N LEU A 24 -0.94 -11.18 20.96
CA LEU A 24 -1.06 -9.73 20.76
C LEU A 24 -2.15 -9.09 21.62
N GLU A 25 -3.12 -9.86 22.14
CA GLU A 25 -4.09 -9.35 23.09
C GLU A 25 -3.44 -8.98 24.42
N ASP A 26 -2.51 -9.82 24.90
CA ASP A 26 -1.75 -9.52 26.11
C ASP A 26 -0.84 -8.30 25.93
N VAL A 27 -0.25 -8.14 24.73
CA VAL A 27 0.54 -6.95 24.38
C VAL A 27 -0.32 -5.70 24.42
N ALA A 28 -1.51 -5.74 23.82
CA ALA A 28 -2.44 -4.62 23.83
C ALA A 28 -2.93 -4.28 25.24
N ARG A 29 -3.27 -5.30 26.05
CA ARG A 29 -3.67 -5.12 27.43
C ARG A 29 -2.57 -4.46 28.27
N LYS A 30 -1.35 -4.94 28.12
CA LYS A 30 -0.19 -4.36 28.80
C LYS A 30 0.05 -2.91 28.37
N LEU A 31 -0.05 -2.61 27.07
CA LEU A 31 0.06 -1.24 26.56
C LEU A 31 -0.97 -0.31 27.21
N LEU A 32 -2.26 -0.74 27.30
CA LEU A 32 -3.31 0.05 27.92
C LEU A 32 -2.97 0.40 29.38
N ILE A 33 -2.50 -0.59 30.16
CA ILE A 33 -2.06 -0.39 31.56
C ILE A 33 -0.91 0.61 31.65
N GLU A 34 0.13 0.45 30.80
CA GLU A 34 1.33 1.29 30.83
C GLU A 34 1.05 2.76 30.44
N ILE A 35 0.03 3.00 29.64
CA ILE A 35 -0.40 4.39 29.30
C ILE A 35 -1.41 4.97 30.30
N GLY A 36 -1.77 4.23 31.38
CA GLY A 36 -2.64 4.68 32.45
C GLY A 36 -4.14 4.45 32.20
N GLU A 37 -4.48 3.58 31.25
CA GLU A 37 -5.87 3.19 30.97
C GLU A 37 -6.28 1.92 31.73
N ASP A 38 -7.57 1.81 32.03
CA ASP A 38 -8.16 0.59 32.58
C ASP A 38 -8.69 -0.32 31.44
N PRO A 39 -8.01 -1.44 31.15
CA PRO A 39 -8.41 -2.33 30.06
C PRO A 39 -9.76 -3.02 30.30
N ASP A 40 -10.28 -3.02 31.54
CA ASP A 40 -11.53 -3.68 31.92
C ASP A 40 -12.74 -2.75 31.88
N ARG A 41 -12.53 -1.43 31.68
CA ARG A 41 -13.66 -0.50 31.50
C ARG A 41 -14.42 -0.78 30.20
N ASP A 42 -15.71 -0.49 30.17
CA ASP A 42 -16.63 -0.90 29.09
C ASP A 42 -16.17 -0.51 27.68
N GLY A 43 -15.52 0.64 27.49
CA GLY A 43 -15.03 1.07 26.18
C GLY A 43 -13.78 0.34 25.70
N LEU A 44 -13.05 -0.37 26.57
CA LEU A 44 -11.76 -1.01 26.27
C LEU A 44 -11.74 -2.53 26.36
N LYS A 45 -12.75 -3.18 26.92
CA LYS A 45 -12.81 -4.65 27.10
C LYS A 45 -12.49 -5.43 25.82
N GLU A 46 -12.99 -4.94 24.68
CA GLU A 46 -12.80 -5.59 23.38
C GLU A 46 -11.57 -5.07 22.60
N THR A 47 -10.88 -4.05 23.14
CA THR A 47 -9.75 -3.42 22.43
C THR A 47 -8.57 -4.39 22.22
N PRO A 48 -8.17 -5.23 23.20
CA PRO A 48 -7.11 -6.21 22.99
C PRO A 48 -7.38 -7.14 21.81
N ALA A 49 -8.58 -7.72 21.73
CA ALA A 49 -8.95 -8.62 20.65
C ALA A 49 -9.02 -7.90 19.28
N ARG A 50 -9.54 -6.65 19.24
CA ARG A 50 -9.56 -5.85 18.01
C ARG A 50 -8.16 -5.47 17.54
N PHE A 51 -7.27 -5.13 18.48
CA PHE A 51 -5.86 -4.83 18.19
C PHE A 51 -5.16 -6.05 17.59
N ALA A 52 -5.32 -7.23 18.18
CA ALA A 52 -4.73 -8.46 17.69
C ALA A 52 -5.21 -8.80 16.27
N ARG A 53 -6.53 -8.73 16.02
CA ARG A 53 -7.09 -8.96 14.68
C ARG A 53 -6.52 -8.01 13.65
N TRP A 54 -6.51 -6.70 13.93
CA TRP A 54 -5.96 -5.71 13.02
C TRP A 54 -4.49 -5.98 12.67
N TRP A 55 -3.65 -6.31 13.66
CA TRP A 55 -2.26 -6.66 13.39
C TRP A 55 -2.10 -7.93 12.56
N ARG A 56 -2.96 -8.93 12.78
CA ARG A 56 -2.94 -10.17 11.98
C ARG A 56 -3.40 -9.90 10.55
N GLU A 57 -4.46 -9.14 10.36
CA GLU A 57 -4.93 -8.69 9.05
C GLU A 57 -3.85 -7.94 8.30
N PHE A 58 -3.23 -6.95 8.94
CA PHE A 58 -2.15 -6.18 8.33
C PHE A 58 -0.94 -7.06 7.97
N SER A 59 -0.42 -7.84 8.91
CA SER A 59 0.84 -8.59 8.73
C SER A 59 0.72 -9.86 7.88
N ARG A 60 -0.49 -10.38 7.71
CA ARG A 60 -0.79 -11.60 6.94
C ARG A 60 -1.52 -11.30 5.64
N TYR A 61 -1.54 -10.06 5.22
CA TYR A 61 -2.20 -9.67 3.99
C TYR A 61 -1.72 -10.50 2.80
N ASP A 62 -2.64 -11.14 2.11
CA ASP A 62 -2.39 -11.88 0.87
C ASP A 62 -2.89 -11.08 -0.33
N ALA A 63 -1.97 -10.59 -1.13
CA ALA A 63 -2.29 -9.88 -2.36
C ALA A 63 -2.82 -10.82 -3.47
N GLY A 64 -2.70 -12.14 -3.28
CA GLY A 64 -3.02 -13.13 -4.30
C GLY A 64 -2.07 -13.06 -5.50
N VAL A 65 -2.53 -13.54 -6.65
CA VAL A 65 -1.76 -13.61 -7.90
C VAL A 65 -1.45 -12.22 -8.44
N VAL A 66 -0.18 -11.94 -8.74
CA VAL A 66 0.30 -10.63 -9.23
C VAL A 66 0.94 -10.67 -10.62
N ASP A 67 1.13 -11.85 -11.21
CA ASP A 67 1.89 -12.10 -12.43
C ASP A 67 1.03 -12.43 -13.66
N THR A 68 -0.24 -12.01 -13.68
CA THR A 68 -1.09 -12.20 -14.86
C THR A 68 -0.77 -11.16 -15.93
N LEU A 69 -0.32 -11.65 -17.08
CA LEU A 69 0.04 -10.87 -18.25
C LEU A 69 -0.94 -11.17 -19.39
N PHE A 70 -1.13 -10.18 -20.27
CA PHE A 70 -1.96 -10.30 -21.48
C PHE A 70 -1.15 -9.86 -22.71
N PRO A 71 -1.30 -10.53 -23.85
CA PRO A 71 -0.61 -10.15 -25.08
C PRO A 71 -0.90 -8.69 -25.47
N LEU A 72 0.13 -7.92 -25.74
CA LEU A 72 0.02 -6.55 -26.24
C LEU A 72 0.06 -6.55 -27.76
N GLN A 73 -0.91 -5.88 -28.39
CA GLN A 73 -1.00 -5.82 -29.87
C GLN A 73 -0.19 -4.67 -30.48
N THR A 74 0.29 -3.72 -29.66
CA THR A 74 1.01 -2.52 -30.10
C THR A 74 2.27 -2.33 -29.25
N GLU A 75 3.38 -2.02 -29.89
CA GLU A 75 4.66 -1.74 -29.21
C GLU A 75 4.84 -0.24 -28.92
N GLY A 76 5.77 0.06 -28.01
CA GLY A 76 6.22 1.44 -27.74
C GLY A 76 5.33 2.27 -26.86
N GLN A 77 4.25 1.70 -26.32
CA GLN A 77 3.34 2.41 -25.41
C GLN A 77 3.91 2.50 -23.99
N LEU A 78 3.63 3.60 -23.32
CA LEU A 78 3.80 3.74 -21.88
C LEU A 78 2.48 3.36 -21.19
N VAL A 79 2.53 2.39 -20.29
CA VAL A 79 1.39 2.03 -19.41
C VAL A 79 1.60 2.71 -18.07
N MET A 80 0.60 3.44 -17.61
CA MET A 80 0.63 4.18 -16.34
C MET A 80 -0.67 3.95 -15.59
N VAL A 81 -0.56 3.58 -14.31
CA VAL A 81 -1.70 3.47 -13.39
C VAL A 81 -1.46 4.38 -12.21
N SER A 82 -2.34 5.35 -12.00
CA SER A 82 -2.24 6.38 -10.97
C SER A 82 -3.30 6.20 -9.89
N ASP A 83 -3.16 6.94 -8.78
CA ASP A 83 -4.09 6.96 -7.65
C ASP A 83 -4.30 5.62 -6.96
N ILE A 84 -3.27 4.79 -6.97
CA ILE A 84 -3.28 3.57 -6.16
C ILE A 84 -3.03 3.97 -4.71
N ASN A 85 -4.08 4.02 -3.91
CA ASN A 85 -3.97 4.39 -2.50
C ASN A 85 -3.62 3.18 -1.64
N VAL A 86 -2.59 3.33 -0.82
CA VAL A 86 -2.14 2.31 0.12
C VAL A 86 -1.90 2.91 1.50
N TRP A 87 -2.10 2.07 2.52
CA TRP A 87 -1.68 2.35 3.90
C TRP A 87 -0.52 1.44 4.25
N SER A 88 0.43 1.99 5.01
CA SER A 88 1.55 1.23 5.57
C SER A 88 1.89 1.72 6.97
N LEU A 89 2.79 1.04 7.65
CA LEU A 89 3.27 1.41 8.97
C LEU A 89 4.73 1.81 8.92
N CYS A 90 5.01 3.03 9.40
CA CYS A 90 6.38 3.52 9.55
C CYS A 90 7.16 2.61 10.51
N GLU A 91 8.25 2.00 10.04
CA GLU A 91 9.04 1.06 10.85
C GLU A 91 9.69 1.70 12.08
N HIS A 92 9.91 3.02 12.06
CA HIS A 92 10.54 3.73 13.18
C HIS A 92 9.59 3.97 14.36
N HIS A 93 8.27 4.08 14.11
CA HIS A 93 7.31 4.53 15.13
C HIS A 93 6.07 3.65 15.23
N LEU A 94 5.89 2.65 14.36
CA LEU A 94 4.67 1.84 14.21
C LEU A 94 3.41 2.69 13.95
N LEU A 95 3.58 3.92 13.47
CA LEU A 95 2.49 4.81 13.13
C LEU A 95 2.16 4.72 11.64
N PRO A 96 0.88 4.85 11.26
CA PRO A 96 0.48 4.79 9.87
C PRO A 96 1.05 5.92 9.03
N PHE A 97 1.26 5.61 7.75
CA PHE A 97 1.36 6.59 6.68
C PHE A 97 0.54 6.12 5.49
N SER A 98 0.02 7.05 4.72
CA SER A 98 -0.71 6.77 3.50
C SER A 98 0.04 7.31 2.30
N CYS A 99 -0.03 6.59 1.18
CA CYS A 99 0.53 7.04 -0.08
C CYS A 99 -0.48 6.90 -1.22
N SER A 100 -0.51 7.89 -2.10
CA SER A 100 -1.03 7.75 -3.45
C SER A 100 0.15 7.42 -4.38
N LEU A 101 0.05 6.30 -5.07
CA LEU A 101 1.09 5.75 -5.93
C LEU A 101 0.72 5.92 -7.40
N THR A 102 1.72 6.23 -8.22
CA THR A 102 1.69 6.04 -9.67
C THR A 102 2.76 5.04 -10.05
N ILE A 103 2.37 4.01 -10.80
CA ILE A 103 3.26 2.98 -11.34
C ILE A 103 3.20 3.09 -12.86
N ALA A 104 4.35 3.27 -13.50
CA ALA A 104 4.49 3.34 -14.95
C ALA A 104 5.56 2.37 -15.43
N TYR A 105 5.37 1.79 -16.61
CA TYR A 105 6.37 0.95 -17.25
C TYR A 105 6.17 0.89 -18.76
N ARG A 106 7.20 0.50 -19.50
CA ARG A 106 7.10 0.19 -20.91
C ARG A 106 6.98 -1.31 -21.11
N PRO A 107 5.83 -1.84 -21.58
CA PRO A 107 5.66 -3.27 -21.84
C PRO A 107 6.64 -3.80 -22.90
N LYS A 108 7.00 -5.09 -22.75
CA LYS A 108 7.80 -5.86 -23.72
C LYS A 108 7.00 -7.08 -24.16
N GLY A 109 6.12 -6.93 -25.16
CA GLY A 109 5.31 -8.01 -25.70
C GLY A 109 4.03 -8.31 -24.92
N ASP A 110 4.03 -8.20 -23.59
CA ASP A 110 2.87 -8.44 -22.74
C ASP A 110 2.60 -7.26 -21.81
N VAL A 111 1.32 -7.06 -21.46
CA VAL A 111 0.87 -6.02 -20.54
C VAL A 111 0.37 -6.63 -19.24
N LEU A 112 0.76 -6.03 -18.12
CA LEU A 112 0.35 -6.43 -16.78
C LEU A 112 -1.15 -6.12 -16.58
N GLY A 113 -1.90 -7.10 -16.07
CA GLY A 113 -3.31 -6.91 -15.77
C GLY A 113 -3.53 -5.77 -14.76
N LEU A 114 -4.52 -4.90 -15.04
CA LEU A 114 -4.74 -3.66 -14.30
C LEU A 114 -4.81 -3.84 -12.77
N SER A 115 -5.52 -4.87 -12.30
CA SER A 115 -5.62 -5.16 -10.86
C SER A 115 -4.30 -5.57 -10.21
N LYS A 116 -3.30 -5.96 -11.00
CA LYS A 116 -2.00 -6.43 -10.48
C LYS A 116 -1.15 -5.28 -9.94
N PHE A 117 -1.29 -4.09 -10.51
CA PHE A 117 -0.65 -2.88 -9.99
C PHE A 117 -1.06 -2.60 -8.54
N ALA A 118 -2.36 -2.61 -8.26
CA ALA A 118 -2.86 -2.43 -6.90
C ALA A 118 -2.42 -3.57 -5.97
N ARG A 119 -2.44 -4.82 -6.44
CA ARG A 119 -2.01 -5.99 -5.63
C ARG A 119 -0.53 -5.94 -5.27
N ILE A 120 0.34 -5.57 -6.22
CA ILE A 120 1.78 -5.38 -5.97
C ILE A 120 1.98 -4.25 -4.94
N ALA A 121 1.32 -3.12 -5.13
CA ALA A 121 1.40 -2.00 -4.20
C ALA A 121 0.97 -2.40 -2.77
N GLN A 122 -0.17 -3.06 -2.62
CA GLN A 122 -0.69 -3.53 -1.34
C GLN A 122 0.22 -4.58 -0.69
N ARG A 123 0.80 -5.51 -1.46
CA ARG A 123 1.76 -6.52 -0.96
C ARG A 123 2.95 -5.88 -0.26
N HIS A 124 3.51 -4.83 -0.86
CA HIS A 124 4.66 -4.13 -0.30
C HIS A 124 4.29 -3.13 0.79
N ALA A 125 3.06 -2.63 0.79
CA ALA A 125 2.57 -1.72 1.82
C ALA A 125 2.23 -2.43 3.15
N HIS A 126 1.74 -3.69 3.11
CA HIS A 126 1.32 -4.44 4.30
C HIS A 126 2.50 -5.06 5.08
N ARG A 127 3.44 -4.19 5.44
CA ARG A 127 4.61 -4.50 6.29
C ARG A 127 5.13 -3.23 6.96
N LEU A 128 6.07 -3.36 7.89
CA LEU A 128 6.79 -2.21 8.40
C LEU A 128 7.68 -1.65 7.28
N GLN A 129 7.51 -0.36 6.95
CA GLN A 129 8.12 0.25 5.78
C GLN A 129 8.67 1.65 6.04
N VAL A 130 9.51 2.08 5.11
CA VAL A 130 9.76 3.48 4.80
C VAL A 130 9.34 3.74 3.35
N GLN A 131 8.86 4.94 3.06
CA GLN A 131 8.28 5.25 1.74
C GLN A 131 9.28 5.07 0.60
N GLU A 132 10.57 5.34 0.84
CA GLU A 132 11.66 5.18 -0.13
C GLU A 132 11.90 3.71 -0.51
N ARG A 133 11.79 2.81 0.47
CA ARG A 133 11.91 1.37 0.21
C ARG A 133 10.63 0.85 -0.45
N LEU A 134 9.46 1.34 -0.05
CA LEU A 134 8.19 0.95 -0.66
C LEU A 134 8.20 1.17 -2.18
N VAL A 135 8.62 2.35 -2.67
CA VAL A 135 8.65 2.62 -4.11
C VAL A 135 9.66 1.74 -4.85
N ARG A 136 10.78 1.42 -4.22
CA ARG A 136 11.80 0.53 -4.78
C ARG A 136 11.30 -0.91 -4.87
N ASP A 137 10.76 -1.45 -3.78
CA ASP A 137 10.23 -2.82 -3.73
C ASP A 137 9.13 -3.03 -4.79
N ILE A 138 8.26 -2.04 -4.98
CA ILE A 138 7.23 -2.07 -6.02
C ILE A 138 7.86 -2.06 -7.42
N ALA A 139 8.84 -1.19 -7.68
CA ALA A 139 9.49 -1.12 -8.97
C ALA A 139 10.23 -2.42 -9.32
N ASP A 140 10.92 -3.01 -8.35
CA ASP A 140 11.62 -4.29 -8.50
C ASP A 140 10.64 -5.43 -8.81
N GLU A 141 9.49 -5.49 -8.14
CA GLU A 141 8.49 -6.51 -8.42
C GLU A 141 7.84 -6.32 -9.80
N VAL A 142 7.52 -5.10 -10.19
CA VAL A 142 7.00 -4.80 -11.54
C VAL A 142 8.01 -5.22 -12.61
N THR A 143 9.29 -4.89 -12.42
CA THR A 143 10.38 -5.34 -13.29
C THR A 143 10.44 -6.86 -13.39
N LYS A 144 10.39 -7.55 -12.26
CA LYS A 144 10.43 -9.02 -12.19
C LYS A 144 9.25 -9.67 -12.91
N VAL A 145 8.04 -9.17 -12.71
CA VAL A 145 6.81 -9.75 -13.27
C VAL A 145 6.69 -9.47 -14.77
N THR A 146 7.04 -8.26 -15.20
CA THR A 146 6.85 -7.84 -16.60
C THR A 146 8.07 -8.08 -17.49
N GLY A 147 9.24 -8.31 -16.89
CA GLY A 147 10.52 -8.35 -17.63
C GLY A 147 10.96 -6.99 -18.18
N SER A 148 10.21 -5.93 -17.93
CA SER A 148 10.60 -4.58 -18.36
C SER A 148 11.65 -3.99 -17.42
N VAL A 149 12.70 -3.43 -18.01
CA VAL A 149 13.70 -2.65 -17.28
C VAL A 149 13.28 -1.17 -17.14
N ASP A 150 12.30 -0.76 -17.93
CA ASP A 150 11.79 0.62 -17.99
C ASP A 150 10.61 0.76 -17.03
N VAL A 151 10.87 0.98 -15.76
CA VAL A 151 9.87 1.09 -14.70
C VAL A 151 10.05 2.39 -13.92
N ALA A 152 8.94 3.02 -13.55
CA ALA A 152 8.91 4.17 -12.68
C ALA A 152 7.81 4.01 -11.61
N VAL A 153 8.12 4.34 -10.37
CA VAL A 153 7.16 4.42 -9.28
C VAL A 153 7.31 5.76 -8.59
N ILE A 154 6.20 6.47 -8.44
CA ILE A 154 6.10 7.73 -7.71
C ILE A 154 5.10 7.53 -6.58
N ALA A 155 5.47 7.89 -5.36
CA ALA A 155 4.60 7.89 -4.20
C ALA A 155 4.54 9.29 -3.60
N THR A 156 3.34 9.81 -3.34
CA THR A 156 3.15 11.01 -2.53
C THR A 156 2.32 10.61 -1.32
N GLY A 157 2.82 10.89 -0.13
CA GLY A 157 2.22 10.40 1.10
C GLY A 157 2.27 11.38 2.26
N GLU A 158 1.41 11.13 3.25
CA GLU A 158 1.40 11.80 4.56
C GLU A 158 1.78 10.81 5.65
N HIS A 159 2.65 11.25 6.55
CA HIS A 159 3.20 10.44 7.64
C HIS A 159 2.70 10.93 8.99
N LEU A 160 1.89 10.12 9.69
CA LEU A 160 1.39 10.48 11.03
C LEU A 160 2.52 10.61 12.05
N CYS A 161 3.64 9.94 11.85
CA CYS A 161 4.81 10.12 12.71
C CYS A 161 5.39 11.54 12.66
N MET A 162 5.06 12.32 11.64
CA MET A 162 5.46 13.72 11.48
C MET A 162 4.32 14.69 11.82
N SER A 163 3.07 14.38 11.40
CA SER A 163 1.95 15.32 11.55
C SER A 163 1.28 15.26 12.93
N MET A 164 1.17 14.09 13.58
CA MET A 164 0.45 13.97 14.85
C MET A 164 1.33 14.07 16.10
N ARG A 165 2.65 13.89 15.98
CA ARG A 165 3.61 13.91 17.09
C ARG A 165 4.92 14.60 16.67
N GLY A 166 5.85 14.80 17.61
CA GLY A 166 7.15 15.44 17.34
C GLY A 166 6.97 16.87 16.85
N ILE A 167 7.38 17.16 15.62
CA ILE A 167 7.29 18.51 15.03
C ILE A 167 5.84 18.96 14.73
N ARG A 168 4.92 18.02 14.62
CA ARG A 168 3.48 18.27 14.38
C ARG A 168 3.20 19.15 13.14
N THR A 169 3.93 18.92 12.07
CA THR A 169 3.78 19.66 10.81
C THR A 169 3.22 18.74 9.75
N PRO A 170 2.03 19.04 9.20
CA PRO A 170 1.54 18.33 8.03
C PRO A 170 2.44 18.64 6.82
N ALA A 171 2.93 17.62 6.16
CA ALA A 171 3.69 17.74 4.93
C ALA A 171 3.48 16.54 4.06
N ALA A 172 3.41 16.76 2.74
CA ALA A 172 3.43 15.70 1.77
C ALA A 172 4.88 15.33 1.42
N MET A 173 5.21 14.05 1.54
CA MET A 173 6.49 13.50 1.13
C MET A 173 6.35 12.83 -0.23
N THR A 174 7.24 13.15 -1.18
CA THR A 174 7.29 12.46 -2.47
C THR A 174 8.56 11.62 -2.56
N SER A 175 8.42 10.34 -2.85
CA SER A 175 9.52 9.40 -3.12
C SER A 175 9.37 8.81 -4.52
N THR A 176 10.49 8.53 -5.17
CA THR A 176 10.51 7.99 -6.53
C THR A 176 11.50 6.86 -6.67
N ALA A 177 11.17 5.87 -7.50
CA ALA A 177 12.09 4.87 -8.01
C ALA A 177 11.99 4.87 -9.53
N TYR A 178 13.15 4.99 -10.19
CA TYR A 178 13.25 5.04 -11.65
C TYR A 178 14.26 4.01 -12.14
N SER A 179 13.95 3.37 -13.27
CA SER A 179 14.87 2.48 -13.98
C SER A 179 14.73 2.62 -15.49
N GLY A 180 15.77 2.17 -16.22
CA GLY A 180 15.80 2.22 -17.68
C GLY A 180 15.63 3.63 -18.24
N ILE A 181 14.69 3.81 -19.16
CA ILE A 181 14.45 5.13 -19.82
C ILE A 181 14.02 6.25 -18.86
N PHE A 182 13.65 5.92 -17.63
CA PHE A 182 13.25 6.92 -16.64
C PHE A 182 14.42 7.40 -15.76
N GLU A 183 15.60 6.75 -15.79
CA GLU A 183 16.77 7.15 -14.99
C GLU A 183 17.27 8.54 -15.39
N GLU A 184 17.32 8.79 -16.70
CA GLU A 184 17.68 10.12 -17.22
C GLU A 184 16.44 11.02 -17.30
N TYR A 185 16.66 12.35 -17.19
CA TYR A 185 15.58 13.33 -17.37
C TYR A 185 15.31 13.55 -18.87
N GLY A 186 14.92 12.47 -19.54
CA GLY A 186 14.53 12.42 -20.94
C GLY A 186 13.02 12.57 -21.16
N PRO A 187 12.57 12.43 -22.44
CA PRO A 187 11.15 12.62 -22.80
C PRO A 187 10.18 11.75 -22.01
N ALA A 188 10.50 10.48 -21.79
CA ALA A 188 9.65 9.54 -21.06
C ALA A 188 9.43 9.97 -19.59
N ARG A 189 10.49 10.42 -18.91
CA ARG A 189 10.38 10.93 -17.54
C ARG A 189 9.63 12.26 -17.48
N GLN A 190 9.82 13.13 -18.48
CA GLN A 190 9.08 14.40 -18.57
C GLN A 190 7.58 14.16 -18.78
N GLU A 191 7.21 13.24 -19.68
CA GLU A 191 5.82 12.84 -19.91
C GLU A 191 5.19 12.28 -18.63
N LEU A 192 5.88 11.36 -17.95
CA LEU A 192 5.44 10.79 -16.68
C LEU A 192 5.17 11.88 -15.64
N VAL A 193 6.14 12.75 -15.37
CA VAL A 193 6.04 13.80 -14.37
C VAL A 193 4.92 14.79 -14.73
N ALA A 194 4.83 15.20 -16.00
CA ALA A 194 3.78 16.08 -16.48
C ALA A 194 2.37 15.46 -16.28
N THR A 195 2.23 14.15 -16.53
CA THR A 195 0.94 13.45 -16.36
C THR A 195 0.56 13.31 -14.89
N VAL A 196 1.52 12.94 -14.02
CA VAL A 196 1.27 12.71 -12.59
C VAL A 196 0.88 13.99 -11.86
N PHE A 197 1.55 15.10 -12.18
CA PHE A 197 1.34 16.39 -11.50
C PHE A 197 0.45 17.36 -12.28
N ALA A 198 -0.17 16.93 -13.38
CA ALA A 198 -1.14 17.74 -14.10
C ALA A 198 -2.36 18.03 -13.21
N PRO A 199 -2.90 19.27 -13.24
CA PRO A 199 -4.16 19.57 -12.57
C PRO A 199 -5.27 18.66 -13.11
N ARG A 200 -5.90 17.90 -12.26
CA ARG A 200 -7.06 17.09 -12.65
C ARG A 200 -8.30 17.98 -12.68
N LYS A 201 -9.05 17.88 -13.78
CA LYS A 201 -10.32 18.59 -13.96
C LYS A 201 -11.44 17.91 -13.18
#